data_b3f3a6b91617815cfead218a8e1fb7d8
#
_entry.id   b3f3a6b91617815cfead218a8e1fb7d8
#
_cell.length_a   1.000
_cell.length_b   1.000
_cell.length_c   1.000
_cell.angle_alpha   90.00
_cell.angle_beta   90.00
_cell.angle_gamma   90.00
#
_symmetry.space_group_name_H-M   'P 1'
#
loop_
_entity.id
_entity.type
_entity.pdbx_description
1 polymer ?
#
loop_
_entity_poly.entity_id
_entity_poly.type
_entity_poly.pdbx_seq_one_letter_code
_entity_poly.pdbx_strand_id
1 'polypeptide(L)'
;VWALLVCAAARPQWAGEAQKIESEGRNLMLVLDVSGSMTEPDFVLNGSPVRRWDAVQAVARHFLKKREGDRVGVILFGERAYLYTPLTYDLQTVSTLLAEADVGMAGRQTAIGDALGLALKNTVDLPAKSKVVVLLSDGAANAGVMKPLEAAEIAKKAGVKVYTVGAGSDTVEMAGLFGMMQMPRGDEIDEETLKQIAAMTGGRYFRAKNTAELVEIYDDINALEPVKNDAVFVRPVKELFFVPLAAAFALSVLGA
;
A
#
# COMPACT_ATOMS: atom_id res chain seq x y z
N VAL A 1 -18.90 50.67 16.44
CA VAL A 1 -17.66 50.07 15.87
C VAL A 1 -17.07 49.04 16.82
N TRP A 2 -16.75 49.39 18.09
CA TRP A 2 -16.07 48.49 19.04
C TRP A 2 -16.82 47.16 19.28
N ALA A 3 -18.12 47.18 19.47
CA ALA A 3 -18.90 45.95 19.64
C ALA A 3 -18.80 45.00 18.42
N LEU A 4 -18.78 45.54 17.21
CA LEU A 4 -18.61 44.75 16.00
C LEU A 4 -17.20 44.16 15.86
N LEU A 5 -16.17 44.89 16.31
CA LEU A 5 -14.80 44.36 16.34
C LEU A 5 -14.66 43.22 17.37
N VAL A 6 -15.30 43.33 18.52
CA VAL A 6 -15.34 42.24 19.52
C VAL A 6 -16.10 41.02 18.96
N CYS A 7 -17.23 41.24 18.27
CA CYS A 7 -17.95 40.13 17.60
C CYS A 7 -17.09 39.49 16.51
N ALA A 8 -16.34 40.26 15.73
CA ALA A 8 -15.43 39.68 14.73
C ALA A 8 -14.30 38.88 15.38
N ALA A 9 -13.71 39.41 16.48
CA ALA A 9 -12.65 38.71 17.24
C ALA A 9 -13.13 37.39 17.88
N ALA A 10 -14.42 37.29 18.24
CA ALA A 10 -15.04 36.06 18.75
C ALA A 10 -15.18 34.96 17.67
N ARG A 11 -14.85 35.25 16.41
CA ARG A 11 -14.87 34.29 15.28
C ARG A 11 -16.17 33.49 15.21
N PRO A 12 -17.35 34.14 15.03
CA PRO A 12 -18.61 33.41 14.93
C PRO A 12 -18.54 32.41 13.77
N GLN A 13 -19.01 31.20 14.05
CA GLN A 13 -18.99 30.10 13.10
C GLN A 13 -20.39 29.61 12.85
N TRP A 14 -20.68 29.28 11.61
CA TRP A 14 -21.90 28.59 11.22
C TRP A 14 -21.58 27.13 10.94
N ALA A 15 -22.11 26.23 11.76
CA ALA A 15 -22.03 24.80 11.50
C ALA A 15 -23.11 24.43 10.45
N GLY A 16 -22.68 24.01 9.27
CA GLY A 16 -23.57 23.51 8.22
C GLY A 16 -24.22 22.17 8.58
N GLU A 17 -25.07 21.69 7.69
CA GLU A 17 -25.64 20.34 7.83
C GLU A 17 -24.54 19.28 7.81
N ALA A 18 -24.74 18.20 8.59
CA ALA A 18 -23.81 17.09 8.61
C ALA A 18 -23.79 16.44 7.22
N GLN A 19 -22.69 16.58 6.51
CA GLN A 19 -22.45 15.88 5.26
C GLN A 19 -21.88 14.50 5.57
N LYS A 20 -22.54 13.48 5.05
CA LYS A 20 -22.06 12.12 5.07
C LYS A 20 -20.87 12.04 4.13
N ILE A 21 -19.66 12.01 4.68
CA ILE A 21 -18.48 11.65 3.90
C ILE A 21 -18.36 10.14 3.99
N GLU A 22 -18.61 9.45 2.90
CA GLU A 22 -18.31 8.04 2.78
C GLU A 22 -16.79 7.91 2.72
N SER A 23 -16.17 7.72 3.86
CA SER A 23 -14.73 7.65 3.99
C SER A 23 -14.36 6.74 5.15
N GLU A 24 -14.29 5.48 4.87
CA GLU A 24 -13.27 4.61 5.44
C GLU A 24 -12.85 3.64 4.35
N GLY A 25 -12.04 4.14 3.43
CA GLY A 25 -11.21 3.30 2.59
C GLY A 25 -10.25 2.50 3.47
N ARG A 26 -9.83 1.35 2.98
CA ARG A 26 -8.84 0.50 3.64
C ARG A 26 -7.50 1.21 3.71
N ASN A 27 -6.73 0.88 4.72
CA ASN A 27 -5.32 1.21 4.79
C ASN A 27 -4.53 -0.01 4.27
N LEU A 28 -4.02 0.11 3.07
CA LEU A 28 -3.34 -0.95 2.36
C LEU A 28 -1.85 -0.62 2.22
N MET A 29 -0.99 -1.46 2.79
CA MET A 29 0.45 -1.34 2.63
C MET A 29 0.94 -2.41 1.65
N LEU A 30 1.43 -1.99 0.49
CA LEU A 30 2.11 -2.87 -0.45
C LEU A 30 3.57 -2.98 -0.03
N VAL A 31 4.04 -4.20 0.20
CA VAL A 31 5.42 -4.51 0.58
C VAL A 31 6.02 -5.34 -0.55
N LEU A 32 6.83 -4.69 -1.38
CA LEU A 32 7.28 -5.23 -2.66
C LEU A 32 8.79 -5.51 -2.63
N ASP A 33 9.14 -6.73 -3.01
CA ASP A 33 10.50 -7.17 -3.16
C ASP A 33 11.15 -6.53 -4.41
N VAL A 34 12.31 -5.93 -4.23
CA VAL A 34 13.18 -5.40 -5.29
C VAL A 34 14.60 -5.97 -5.19
N SER A 35 14.73 -7.17 -4.62
CA SER A 35 15.98 -7.92 -4.52
C SER A 35 16.49 -8.41 -5.88
N GLY A 36 17.69 -8.97 -5.92
CA GLY A 36 18.35 -9.36 -7.17
C GLY A 36 17.57 -10.39 -7.99
N SER A 37 16.83 -11.30 -7.37
CA SER A 37 16.02 -12.33 -8.02
C SER A 37 14.87 -11.76 -8.86
N MET A 38 14.40 -10.56 -8.54
CA MET A 38 13.36 -9.86 -9.30
C MET A 38 13.81 -9.42 -10.71
N THR A 39 15.09 -9.56 -11.07
CA THR A 39 15.59 -9.35 -12.45
C THR A 39 15.28 -10.52 -13.39
N GLU A 40 14.87 -11.67 -12.89
CA GLU A 40 14.62 -12.86 -13.68
C GLU A 40 13.54 -12.63 -14.73
N PRO A 41 13.78 -13.00 -16.02
CA PRO A 41 12.84 -12.76 -17.13
C PRO A 41 11.84 -13.93 -17.28
N ASP A 42 11.22 -14.34 -16.20
CA ASP A 42 10.33 -15.52 -16.14
C ASP A 42 8.84 -15.20 -16.18
N PHE A 43 8.49 -13.92 -16.34
CA PHE A 43 7.10 -13.49 -16.55
C PHE A 43 6.86 -13.05 -17.99
N VAL A 44 5.59 -13.01 -18.40
CA VAL A 44 5.19 -12.59 -19.76
C VAL A 44 4.23 -11.41 -19.64
N LEU A 45 4.51 -10.31 -20.33
CA LEU A 45 3.63 -9.16 -20.42
C LEU A 45 3.41 -8.83 -21.90
N ASN A 46 2.14 -8.77 -22.32
CA ASN A 46 1.76 -8.51 -23.72
C ASN A 46 2.43 -9.47 -24.73
N GLY A 47 2.62 -10.73 -24.34
CA GLY A 47 3.23 -11.76 -25.20
C GLY A 47 4.76 -11.73 -25.27
N SER A 48 5.42 -10.84 -24.54
CA SER A 48 6.88 -10.75 -24.47
C SER A 48 7.40 -11.13 -23.09
N PRO A 49 8.53 -11.87 -23.00
CA PRO A 49 9.19 -12.11 -21.73
C PRO A 49 9.65 -10.79 -21.12
N VAL A 50 9.41 -10.63 -19.82
CA VAL A 50 9.80 -9.44 -19.05
C VAL A 50 10.39 -9.85 -17.72
N ARG A 51 11.14 -8.94 -17.09
CA ARG A 51 11.63 -9.18 -15.72
C ARG A 51 10.43 -9.36 -14.78
N ARG A 52 10.59 -10.19 -13.77
CA ARG A 52 9.59 -10.42 -12.73
C ARG A 52 9.12 -9.09 -12.12
N TRP A 53 10.06 -8.18 -11.85
CA TRP A 53 9.75 -6.83 -11.36
C TRP A 53 8.84 -6.05 -12.30
N ASP A 54 9.09 -6.06 -13.60
CA ASP A 54 8.29 -5.30 -14.56
C ASP A 54 6.83 -5.78 -14.58
N ALA A 55 6.61 -7.10 -14.46
CA ALA A 55 5.27 -7.67 -14.32
C ALA A 55 4.60 -7.26 -13.00
N VAL A 56 5.31 -7.38 -11.87
CA VAL A 56 4.83 -6.97 -10.54
C VAL A 56 4.47 -5.48 -10.52
N GLN A 57 5.36 -4.64 -11.03
CA GLN A 57 5.15 -3.19 -11.13
C GLN A 57 3.90 -2.85 -11.97
N ALA A 58 3.75 -3.48 -13.14
CA ALA A 58 2.60 -3.24 -14.03
C ALA A 58 1.29 -3.66 -13.36
N VAL A 59 1.25 -4.83 -12.72
CA VAL A 59 0.05 -5.34 -12.02
C VAL A 59 -0.26 -4.50 -10.80
N ALA A 60 0.72 -4.13 -9.98
CA ALA A 60 0.51 -3.27 -8.81
C ALA A 60 -0.06 -1.90 -9.23
N ARG A 61 0.44 -1.30 -10.32
CA ARG A 61 -0.10 -0.06 -10.87
C ARG A 61 -1.53 -0.23 -11.41
N HIS A 62 -1.85 -1.36 -12.03
CA HIS A 62 -3.22 -1.67 -12.45
C HIS A 62 -4.15 -1.82 -11.24
N PHE A 63 -3.69 -2.49 -10.21
CA PHE A 63 -4.41 -2.64 -8.95
C PHE A 63 -4.73 -1.28 -8.29
N LEU A 64 -3.78 -0.33 -8.27
CA LEU A 64 -4.00 1.00 -7.71
C LEU A 64 -5.17 1.74 -8.39
N LYS A 65 -5.37 1.57 -9.70
CA LYS A 65 -6.47 2.22 -10.44
C LYS A 65 -7.86 1.78 -9.97
N LYS A 66 -7.98 0.60 -9.37
CA LYS A 66 -9.24 0.04 -8.86
C LYS A 66 -9.49 0.40 -7.38
N ARG A 67 -8.69 1.32 -6.79
CA ARG A 67 -8.64 1.59 -5.34
C ARG A 67 -9.12 2.98 -4.93
N GLU A 68 -10.01 3.57 -5.70
CA GLU A 68 -10.62 4.85 -5.31
C GLU A 68 -11.23 4.76 -3.90
N GLY A 69 -10.82 5.71 -3.03
CA GLY A 69 -11.25 5.75 -1.64
C GLY A 69 -10.35 4.99 -0.66
N ASP A 70 -9.44 4.13 -1.10
CA ASP A 70 -8.45 3.48 -0.23
C ASP A 70 -7.21 4.37 -0.02
N ARG A 71 -6.56 4.22 1.13
CA ARG A 71 -5.21 4.77 1.37
C ARG A 71 -4.19 3.68 1.07
N VAL A 72 -3.28 3.96 0.16
CA VAL A 72 -2.23 3.01 -0.19
C VAL A 72 -0.87 3.61 0.12
N GLY A 73 -0.01 2.81 0.75
CA GLY A 73 1.41 3.08 0.92
C GLY A 73 2.23 1.97 0.28
N VAL A 74 3.49 2.25 -0.01
CA VAL A 74 4.43 1.29 -0.61
C VAL A 74 5.70 1.23 0.21
N ILE A 75 6.12 0.03 0.55
CA ILE A 75 7.43 -0.30 1.07
C ILE A 75 8.16 -1.10 0.01
N LEU A 76 9.36 -0.67 -0.36
CA LEU A 76 10.28 -1.45 -1.16
C LEU A 76 11.29 -2.11 -0.24
N PHE A 77 11.61 -3.38 -0.48
CA PHE A 77 12.61 -4.07 0.31
C PHE A 77 13.51 -4.98 -0.54
N GLY A 78 14.68 -5.19 -0.04
CA GLY A 78 15.74 -6.07 -0.48
C GLY A 78 16.57 -6.40 0.75
N GLU A 79 17.86 -6.04 0.75
CA GLU A 79 18.73 -6.15 1.95
C GLU A 79 18.22 -5.28 3.12
N ARG A 80 17.56 -4.17 2.79
CA ARG A 80 16.90 -3.26 3.74
C ARG A 80 15.49 -2.95 3.28
N ALA A 81 14.65 -2.48 4.20
CA ALA A 81 13.30 -2.04 3.91
C ALA A 81 13.20 -0.51 3.98
N TYR A 82 12.51 0.08 3.01
CA TYR A 82 12.30 1.53 2.92
C TYR A 82 10.83 1.85 2.72
N LEU A 83 10.33 2.81 3.48
CA LEU A 83 9.02 3.40 3.21
C LEU A 83 9.13 4.28 1.95
N TYR A 84 8.71 3.75 0.81
CA TYR A 84 8.81 4.41 -0.47
C TYR A 84 7.72 5.48 -0.64
N THR A 85 6.48 5.14 -0.30
CA THR A 85 5.39 6.10 -0.16
C THR A 85 4.62 5.85 1.13
N PRO A 86 4.31 6.91 1.91
CA PRO A 86 3.42 6.77 3.05
C PRO A 86 1.99 6.47 2.61
N LEU A 87 1.13 6.06 3.54
CA LEU A 87 -0.29 5.86 3.27
C LEU A 87 -0.96 7.16 2.81
N THR A 88 -1.42 7.20 1.57
CA THR A 88 -2.06 8.37 0.96
C THR A 88 -3.27 7.98 0.11
N TYR A 89 -4.20 8.90 -0.07
CA TYR A 89 -5.31 8.80 -1.03
C TYR A 89 -4.89 9.19 -2.47
N ASP A 90 -3.72 9.81 -2.63
CA ASP A 90 -3.18 10.20 -3.94
C ASP A 90 -2.54 9.00 -4.64
N LEU A 91 -3.40 8.13 -5.16
CA LEU A 91 -2.99 6.90 -5.85
C LEU A 91 -2.27 7.20 -7.17
N GLN A 92 -2.49 8.38 -7.76
CA GLN A 92 -1.81 8.80 -8.97
C GLN A 92 -0.32 9.02 -8.70
N THR A 93 0.01 9.74 -7.63
CA THR A 93 1.39 9.92 -7.20
C THR A 93 2.05 8.59 -6.81
N VAL A 94 1.33 7.72 -6.07
CA VAL A 94 1.84 6.36 -5.76
C VAL A 94 2.16 5.58 -7.03
N SER A 95 1.25 5.60 -8.03
CA SER A 95 1.45 4.90 -9.31
C SER A 95 2.64 5.47 -10.09
N THR A 96 2.85 6.78 -10.06
CA THR A 96 3.98 7.44 -10.74
C THR A 96 5.30 7.06 -10.09
N LEU A 97 5.40 7.18 -8.77
CA LEU A 97 6.59 6.79 -8.03
C LEU A 97 6.90 5.29 -8.20
N LEU A 98 5.87 4.43 -8.14
CA LEU A 98 6.07 3.01 -8.37
C LEU A 98 6.61 2.72 -9.78
N ALA A 99 6.29 3.54 -10.78
CA ALA A 99 6.85 3.40 -12.14
C ALA A 99 8.35 3.74 -12.21
N GLU A 100 8.87 4.53 -11.28
CA GLU A 100 10.28 4.91 -11.18
C GLU A 100 11.10 3.92 -10.35
N ALA A 101 10.44 3.04 -9.59
CA ALA A 101 11.10 2.05 -8.77
C ALA A 101 11.75 0.94 -9.62
N ASP A 102 12.95 0.51 -9.26
CA ASP A 102 13.66 -0.55 -9.98
C ASP A 102 14.39 -1.50 -9.01
N VAL A 103 14.74 -2.66 -9.53
CA VAL A 103 15.47 -3.72 -8.82
C VAL A 103 16.81 -3.19 -8.30
N GLY A 104 17.16 -3.60 -7.10
CA GLY A 104 18.42 -3.24 -6.45
C GLY A 104 18.39 -1.92 -5.67
N MET A 105 17.30 -1.14 -5.73
CA MET A 105 17.16 0.09 -4.93
C MET A 105 17.26 -0.16 -3.42
N ALA A 106 16.88 -1.36 -2.97
CA ALA A 106 16.93 -1.78 -1.57
C ALA A 106 18.02 -2.82 -1.26
N GLY A 107 18.99 -3.01 -2.16
CA GLY A 107 19.99 -4.05 -2.07
C GLY A 107 19.57 -5.35 -2.80
N ARG A 108 20.42 -6.38 -2.71
CA ARG A 108 20.24 -7.61 -3.50
C ARG A 108 19.66 -8.80 -2.72
N GLN A 109 19.73 -8.75 -1.39
CA GLN A 109 19.22 -9.79 -0.49
C GLN A 109 17.74 -9.53 -0.16
N THR A 110 17.14 -10.40 0.70
CA THR A 110 15.68 -10.40 0.94
C THR A 110 15.39 -10.38 2.44
N ALA A 111 15.11 -9.19 3.00
CA ALA A 111 14.85 -8.95 4.43
C ALA A 111 13.34 -8.88 4.73
N ILE A 112 12.60 -10.00 4.58
CA ILE A 112 11.15 -10.08 4.77
C ILE A 112 10.71 -9.59 6.16
N GLY A 113 11.43 -10.01 7.22
CA GLY A 113 11.06 -9.65 8.59
C GLY A 113 11.13 -8.15 8.84
N ASP A 114 12.20 -7.50 8.38
CA ASP A 114 12.38 -6.05 8.53
C ASP A 114 11.33 -5.28 7.69
N ALA A 115 10.99 -5.80 6.51
CA ALA A 115 9.95 -5.21 5.67
C ALA A 115 8.56 -5.25 6.33
N LEU A 116 8.19 -6.39 6.91
CA LEU A 116 6.97 -6.53 7.71
C LEU A 116 7.02 -5.63 8.95
N GLY A 117 8.13 -5.59 9.67
CA GLY A 117 8.31 -4.72 10.83
C GLY A 117 8.09 -3.24 10.48
N LEU A 118 8.62 -2.80 9.34
CA LEU A 118 8.41 -1.44 8.85
C LEU A 118 6.94 -1.19 8.45
N ALA A 119 6.28 -2.16 7.81
CA ALA A 119 4.85 -2.07 7.48
C ALA A 119 4.00 -1.94 8.76
N LEU A 120 4.31 -2.73 9.78
CA LEU A 120 3.62 -2.67 11.07
C LEU A 120 3.79 -1.33 11.75
N LYS A 121 5.02 -0.79 11.79
CA LYS A 121 5.30 0.53 12.34
C LYS A 121 4.42 1.62 11.71
N ASN A 122 4.12 1.51 10.41
CA ASN A 122 3.31 2.49 9.68
C ASN A 122 1.80 2.21 9.72
N THR A 123 1.37 1.08 10.31
CA THR A 123 -0.05 0.68 10.33
C THR A 123 -0.60 0.45 11.74
N VAL A 124 0.25 0.31 12.77
CA VAL A 124 -0.19 -0.07 14.13
C VAL A 124 -1.18 0.91 14.74
N ASP A 125 -0.96 2.21 14.56
CA ASP A 125 -1.78 3.28 15.16
C ASP A 125 -3.09 3.55 14.41
N LEU A 126 -3.33 2.84 13.30
CA LEU A 126 -4.54 3.00 12.50
C LEU A 126 -5.71 2.19 13.12
N PRO A 127 -6.97 2.54 12.80
CA PRO A 127 -8.12 1.77 13.25
C PRO A 127 -8.04 0.30 12.81
N ALA A 128 -8.34 -0.64 13.71
CA ALA A 128 -8.15 -2.08 13.50
C ALA A 128 -8.95 -2.67 12.32
N LYS A 129 -10.03 -2.02 11.91
CA LYS A 129 -10.97 -2.54 10.90
C LYS A 129 -10.46 -2.51 9.44
N SER A 130 -9.32 -1.87 9.18
CA SER A 130 -8.87 -1.59 7.80
C SER A 130 -7.37 -1.71 7.60
N LYS A 131 -6.68 -2.54 8.35
CA LYS A 131 -5.22 -2.72 8.27
C LYS A 131 -4.88 -3.94 7.45
N VAL A 132 -4.44 -3.73 6.22
CA VAL A 132 -4.06 -4.81 5.31
C VAL A 132 -2.64 -4.57 4.81
N VAL A 133 -1.83 -5.61 4.85
CA VAL A 133 -0.50 -5.66 4.25
C VAL A 133 -0.51 -6.71 3.13
N VAL A 134 -0.02 -6.36 1.96
CA VAL A 134 0.23 -7.30 0.86
C VAL A 134 1.73 -7.40 0.67
N LEU A 135 2.29 -8.52 1.09
CA LEU A 135 3.71 -8.83 0.95
C LEU A 135 3.92 -9.65 -0.31
N LEU A 136 4.71 -9.14 -1.23
CA LEU A 136 5.13 -9.87 -2.43
C LEU A 136 6.64 -10.11 -2.37
N SER A 137 7.03 -11.37 -2.48
CA SER A 137 8.43 -11.78 -2.53
C SER A 137 8.59 -12.98 -3.47
N ASP A 138 9.78 -13.14 -4.00
CA ASP A 138 10.16 -14.26 -4.88
C ASP A 138 11.24 -15.14 -4.27
N GLY A 139 11.73 -14.82 -3.08
CA GLY A 139 12.84 -15.52 -2.45
C GLY A 139 12.62 -15.91 -0.99
N ALA A 140 13.57 -16.66 -0.48
CA ALA A 140 13.69 -16.96 0.93
C ALA A 140 14.28 -15.76 1.69
N ALA A 141 13.83 -15.54 2.93
CA ALA A 141 14.42 -14.53 3.81
C ALA A 141 15.89 -14.91 4.14
N ASN A 142 16.83 -14.15 3.61
CA ASN A 142 18.26 -14.37 3.77
C ASN A 142 19.02 -13.16 4.34
N ALA A 143 18.29 -12.10 4.69
CA ALA A 143 18.80 -10.87 5.29
C ALA A 143 17.83 -10.32 6.33
N GLY A 144 18.25 -9.22 7.00
CA GLY A 144 17.46 -8.53 8.00
C GLY A 144 17.80 -8.94 9.44
N VAL A 145 17.34 -8.13 10.38
CA VAL A 145 17.53 -8.35 11.83
C VAL A 145 16.34 -9.07 12.44
N MET A 146 15.12 -8.70 12.00
CA MET A 146 13.87 -9.29 12.47
C MET A 146 13.57 -10.59 11.71
N LYS A 147 13.20 -11.64 12.43
CA LYS A 147 12.74 -12.87 11.79
C LYS A 147 11.33 -12.70 11.23
N PRO A 148 11.01 -13.28 10.04
CA PRO A 148 9.68 -13.13 9.42
C PRO A 148 8.52 -13.55 10.32
N LEU A 149 8.66 -14.65 11.05
CA LEU A 149 7.60 -15.15 11.95
C LEU A 149 7.44 -14.29 13.21
N GLU A 150 8.51 -13.68 13.73
CA GLU A 150 8.42 -12.71 14.83
C GLU A 150 7.63 -11.47 14.40
N ALA A 151 7.87 -10.98 13.19
CA ALA A 151 7.08 -9.89 12.62
C ALA A 151 5.60 -10.28 12.45
N ALA A 152 5.32 -11.51 12.01
CA ALA A 152 3.96 -12.03 11.90
C ALA A 152 3.23 -12.12 13.25
N GLU A 153 3.92 -12.50 14.33
CA GLU A 153 3.35 -12.48 15.68
C GLU A 153 2.95 -11.07 16.12
N ILE A 154 3.78 -10.07 15.83
CA ILE A 154 3.50 -8.67 16.11
C ILE A 154 2.29 -8.21 15.28
N ALA A 155 2.24 -8.56 13.98
CA ALA A 155 1.12 -8.27 13.09
C ALA A 155 -0.20 -8.82 13.64
N LYS A 156 -0.20 -10.08 14.07
CA LYS A 156 -1.36 -10.72 14.71
C LYS A 156 -1.84 -9.96 15.94
N LYS A 157 -0.92 -9.59 16.84
CA LYS A 157 -1.25 -8.81 18.06
C LYS A 157 -1.80 -7.42 17.74
N ALA A 158 -1.31 -6.80 16.66
CA ALA A 158 -1.75 -5.48 16.20
C ALA A 158 -3.04 -5.53 15.35
N GLY A 159 -3.59 -6.71 15.08
CA GLY A 159 -4.79 -6.88 14.25
C GLY A 159 -4.56 -6.52 12.77
N VAL A 160 -3.32 -6.65 12.29
CA VAL A 160 -2.94 -6.41 10.88
C VAL A 160 -3.04 -7.73 10.13
N LYS A 161 -3.84 -7.78 9.07
CA LYS A 161 -3.88 -8.92 8.15
C LYS A 161 -2.75 -8.83 7.14
N VAL A 162 -2.05 -9.93 6.93
CA VAL A 162 -0.97 -10.01 5.95
C VAL A 162 -1.33 -11.05 4.90
N TYR A 163 -1.53 -10.58 3.67
CA TYR A 163 -1.60 -11.43 2.48
C TYR A 163 -0.20 -11.59 1.93
N THR A 164 0.20 -12.81 1.62
CA THR A 164 1.52 -13.09 1.08
C THR A 164 1.40 -13.65 -0.33
N VAL A 165 2.22 -13.13 -1.24
CA VAL A 165 2.26 -13.52 -2.64
C VAL A 165 3.67 -13.99 -2.97
N GLY A 166 3.82 -15.26 -3.26
CA GLY A 166 5.07 -15.82 -3.81
C GLY A 166 5.08 -15.65 -5.33
N ALA A 167 5.97 -14.83 -5.88
CA ALA A 167 6.06 -14.58 -7.30
C ALA A 167 7.25 -15.34 -7.93
N GLY A 168 7.00 -16.09 -9.00
CA GLY A 168 8.07 -16.77 -9.76
C GLY A 168 7.57 -18.01 -10.51
N SER A 169 8.17 -18.28 -11.66
CA SER A 169 7.86 -19.46 -12.48
C SER A 169 8.48 -20.74 -11.88
N ASP A 170 7.80 -21.86 -12.04
CA ASP A 170 8.32 -23.18 -11.63
C ASP A 170 9.37 -23.72 -12.61
N THR A 171 9.49 -23.12 -13.81
CA THR A 171 10.38 -23.59 -14.87
C THR A 171 11.25 -22.46 -15.41
N VAL A 172 12.46 -22.79 -15.78
CA VAL A 172 13.40 -21.90 -16.48
C VAL A 172 13.60 -22.42 -17.89
N GLU A 173 13.50 -21.55 -18.89
CA GLU A 173 13.87 -21.90 -20.25
C GLU A 173 15.39 -21.78 -20.41
N MET A 174 16.05 -22.88 -20.65
CA MET A 174 17.50 -22.93 -20.96
C MET A 174 17.72 -23.36 -22.40
N ALA A 175 18.62 -22.67 -23.08
CA ALA A 175 19.08 -23.07 -24.41
C ALA A 175 19.88 -24.38 -24.30
N GLY A 176 19.31 -25.47 -24.76
CA GLY A 176 19.96 -26.79 -24.85
C GLY A 176 20.48 -27.06 -26.26
N LEU A 177 21.27 -28.14 -26.42
CA LEU A 177 21.83 -28.55 -27.72
C LEU A 177 20.77 -28.88 -28.81
N PHE A 178 19.53 -29.11 -28.41
CA PHE A 178 18.41 -29.46 -29.29
C PHE A 178 17.23 -28.46 -29.25
N GLY A 179 17.46 -27.23 -28.79
CA GLY A 179 16.43 -26.19 -28.64
C GLY A 179 16.24 -25.71 -27.21
N MET A 180 15.18 -24.95 -26.97
CA MET A 180 14.82 -24.47 -25.63
C MET A 180 14.27 -25.65 -24.82
N MET A 181 14.91 -25.94 -23.71
CA MET A 181 14.45 -26.96 -22.74
C MET A 181 13.91 -26.23 -21.49
N GLN A 182 12.73 -26.64 -21.07
CA GLN A 182 12.18 -26.23 -19.78
C GLN A 182 12.76 -27.14 -18.69
N MET A 183 13.51 -26.55 -17.77
CA MET A 183 14.01 -27.25 -16.59
C MET A 183 13.24 -26.81 -15.35
N PRO A 184 12.91 -27.74 -14.43
CA PRO A 184 12.35 -27.35 -13.14
C PRO A 184 13.33 -26.42 -12.42
N ARG A 185 12.81 -25.29 -11.93
CA ARG A 185 13.55 -24.41 -11.03
C ARG A 185 13.53 -25.05 -9.63
N GLY A 186 14.66 -25.10 -8.97
CA GLY A 186 14.68 -25.51 -7.55
C GLY A 186 13.85 -24.55 -6.70
N ASP A 187 13.36 -25.03 -5.54
CA ASP A 187 12.54 -24.24 -4.61
C ASP A 187 13.33 -23.01 -4.08
N GLU A 188 13.32 -21.92 -4.83
CA GLU A 188 13.92 -20.65 -4.41
C GLU A 188 13.02 -19.83 -3.48
N ILE A 189 11.71 -20.13 -3.48
CA ILE A 189 10.71 -19.43 -2.67
C ILE A 189 10.47 -20.20 -1.39
N ASP A 190 10.65 -19.56 -0.26
CA ASP A 190 10.26 -20.10 1.04
C ASP A 190 8.74 -19.99 1.23
N GLU A 191 8.01 -20.82 0.49
CA GLU A 191 6.54 -20.84 0.55
C GLU A 191 6.04 -21.18 1.95
N GLU A 192 6.76 -22.01 2.69
CA GLU A 192 6.35 -22.43 4.02
C GLU A 192 6.31 -21.22 4.98
N THR A 193 7.35 -20.40 4.99
CA THR A 193 7.38 -19.17 5.79
C THR A 193 6.27 -18.20 5.35
N LEU A 194 6.04 -18.01 4.03
CA LEU A 194 4.99 -17.13 3.53
C LEU A 194 3.59 -17.63 3.91
N LYS A 195 3.33 -18.93 3.84
CA LYS A 195 2.08 -19.57 4.29
C LYS A 195 1.85 -19.38 5.78
N GLN A 196 2.90 -19.56 6.60
CA GLN A 196 2.81 -19.38 8.04
C GLN A 196 2.51 -17.94 8.42
N ILE A 197 3.17 -16.93 7.79
CA ILE A 197 2.90 -15.51 8.00
C ILE A 197 1.42 -15.20 7.72
N ALA A 198 0.91 -15.64 6.57
CA ALA A 198 -0.48 -15.41 6.19
C ALA A 198 -1.46 -16.07 7.18
N ALA A 199 -1.25 -17.34 7.49
CA ALA A 199 -2.11 -18.09 8.42
C ALA A 199 -2.14 -17.48 9.83
N MET A 200 -0.99 -17.07 10.37
CA MET A 200 -0.87 -16.47 11.70
C MET A 200 -1.64 -15.14 11.82
N THR A 201 -1.70 -14.37 10.73
CA THR A 201 -2.29 -13.02 10.71
C THR A 201 -3.73 -12.97 10.21
N GLY A 202 -4.31 -14.13 9.87
CA GLY A 202 -5.67 -14.24 9.32
C GLY A 202 -5.79 -13.79 7.86
N GLY A 203 -4.67 -13.68 7.15
CA GLY A 203 -4.60 -13.49 5.70
C GLY A 203 -4.58 -14.80 4.92
N ARG A 204 -4.11 -14.74 3.68
CA ARG A 204 -4.00 -15.90 2.77
C ARG A 204 -2.70 -15.83 1.97
N TYR A 205 -2.11 -16.99 1.72
CA TYR A 205 -0.99 -17.14 0.79
C TYR A 205 -1.51 -17.39 -0.62
N PHE A 206 -0.83 -16.78 -1.59
CA PHE A 206 -1.05 -16.97 -3.02
C PHE A 206 0.28 -17.26 -3.71
N ARG A 207 0.20 -18.06 -4.77
CA ARG A 207 1.33 -18.33 -5.66
C ARG A 207 1.05 -17.75 -7.03
N ALA A 208 1.91 -16.87 -7.53
CA ALA A 208 1.85 -16.30 -8.87
C ALA A 208 2.97 -16.86 -9.72
N LYS A 209 2.64 -17.68 -10.70
CA LYS A 209 3.59 -18.27 -11.65
C LYS A 209 3.74 -17.47 -12.94
N ASN A 210 2.77 -16.60 -13.20
CA ASN A 210 2.72 -15.75 -14.37
C ASN A 210 1.93 -14.45 -14.08
N THR A 211 1.95 -13.51 -15.03
CA THR A 211 1.30 -12.20 -14.88
C THR A 211 -0.23 -12.31 -14.73
N ALA A 212 -0.88 -13.27 -15.39
CA ALA A 212 -2.34 -13.44 -15.31
C ALA A 212 -2.77 -13.85 -13.90
N GLU A 213 -2.10 -14.86 -13.32
CA GLU A 213 -2.34 -15.27 -11.94
C GLU A 213 -2.09 -14.14 -10.95
N LEU A 214 -1.06 -13.30 -11.19
CA LEU A 214 -0.78 -12.16 -10.34
C LEU A 214 -1.94 -11.14 -10.35
N VAL A 215 -2.57 -10.91 -11.51
CA VAL A 215 -3.76 -10.04 -11.62
C VAL A 215 -4.94 -10.64 -10.85
N GLU A 216 -5.22 -11.94 -11.03
CA GLU A 216 -6.30 -12.65 -10.34
C GLU A 216 -6.12 -12.60 -8.82
N ILE A 217 -4.88 -12.78 -8.32
CA ILE A 217 -4.55 -12.70 -6.90
C ILE A 217 -4.91 -11.33 -6.32
N TYR A 218 -4.56 -10.25 -7.02
CA TYR A 218 -4.91 -8.90 -6.56
C TYR A 218 -6.42 -8.64 -6.60
N ASP A 219 -7.15 -9.21 -7.56
CA ASP A 219 -8.62 -9.13 -7.61
C ASP A 219 -9.25 -9.97 -6.47
N ASP A 220 -8.70 -11.14 -6.14
CA ASP A 220 -9.09 -11.96 -4.99
C ASP A 220 -8.89 -11.21 -3.67
N ILE A 221 -7.73 -10.59 -3.46
CA ILE A 221 -7.46 -9.78 -2.26
C ILE A 221 -8.49 -8.64 -2.15
N ASN A 222 -8.90 -8.08 -3.29
CA ASN A 222 -9.94 -7.06 -3.33
C ASN A 222 -11.30 -7.59 -2.84
N ALA A 223 -11.67 -8.78 -3.28
CA ALA A 223 -12.93 -9.42 -2.89
C ALA A 223 -12.94 -9.87 -1.42
N LEU A 224 -11.78 -10.30 -0.89
CA LEU A 224 -11.64 -10.75 0.50
C LEU A 224 -11.74 -9.59 1.52
N GLU A 225 -11.39 -8.38 1.11
CA GLU A 225 -11.42 -7.18 1.96
C GLU A 225 -12.41 -6.15 1.38
N PRO A 226 -13.73 -6.37 1.50
CA PRO A 226 -14.72 -5.41 1.01
C PRO A 226 -14.66 -4.10 1.80
N VAL A 227 -14.86 -2.97 1.11
CA VAL A 227 -14.96 -1.65 1.75
C VAL A 227 -16.21 -1.63 2.63
N LYS A 228 -16.07 -1.48 3.93
CA LYS A 228 -17.19 -1.17 4.82
C LYS A 228 -17.32 0.35 4.87
N ASN A 229 -18.32 0.88 4.21
CA ASN A 229 -18.66 2.30 4.27
C ASN A 229 -19.27 2.62 5.64
N ASP A 230 -18.43 2.86 6.66
CA ASP A 230 -18.88 3.51 7.87
C ASP A 230 -18.89 5.02 7.59
N ALA A 231 -20.07 5.61 7.55
CA ALA A 231 -20.26 7.01 7.23
C ALA A 231 -19.68 7.90 8.35
N VAL A 232 -18.68 8.69 8.03
CA VAL A 232 -18.23 9.77 8.90
C VAL A 232 -19.02 11.02 8.60
N PHE A 233 -19.73 11.55 9.60
CA PHE A 233 -20.46 12.79 9.46
C PHE A 233 -19.53 13.97 9.79
N VAL A 234 -19.17 14.74 8.77
CA VAL A 234 -18.40 15.98 8.94
C VAL A 234 -19.35 17.16 8.79
N ARG A 235 -19.33 18.08 9.74
CA ARG A 235 -20.06 19.35 9.62
C ARG A 235 -19.11 20.40 9.09
N PRO A 236 -19.31 20.90 7.85
CA PRO A 236 -18.50 22.00 7.34
C PRO A 236 -18.77 23.25 8.17
N VAL A 237 -17.71 23.85 8.66
CA VAL A 237 -17.80 25.08 9.46
C VAL A 237 -17.42 26.26 8.57
N LYS A 238 -18.35 27.21 8.42
CA LYS A 238 -18.07 28.49 7.75
C LYS A 238 -17.77 29.55 8.80
N GLU A 239 -16.63 30.19 8.69
CA GLU A 239 -16.28 31.31 9.53
C GLU A 239 -17.00 32.56 9.04
N LEU A 240 -17.66 33.29 9.95
CA LEU A 240 -18.46 34.48 9.65
C LEU A 240 -17.83 35.78 10.20
N PHE A 241 -16.60 35.74 10.67
CA PHE A 241 -15.90 36.89 11.26
C PHE A 241 -15.84 38.09 10.32
N PHE A 242 -15.82 37.86 9.02
CA PHE A 242 -15.75 38.93 8.00
C PHE A 242 -17.01 39.79 7.96
N VAL A 243 -18.18 39.29 8.36
CA VAL A 243 -19.44 40.05 8.36
C VAL A 243 -19.42 41.19 9.38
N PRO A 244 -19.22 40.93 10.69
CA PRO A 244 -19.09 42.02 11.65
C PRO A 244 -17.88 42.92 11.42
N LEU A 245 -16.79 42.35 10.85
CA LEU A 245 -15.60 43.13 10.49
C LEU A 245 -15.89 44.14 9.37
N ALA A 246 -16.57 43.70 8.31
CA ALA A 246 -16.97 44.58 7.20
C ALA A 246 -17.97 45.69 7.66
N ALA A 247 -18.91 45.31 8.53
CA ALA A 247 -19.83 46.28 9.12
C ALA A 247 -19.10 47.33 9.99
N ALA A 248 -18.12 46.90 10.80
CA ALA A 248 -17.30 47.80 11.61
C ALA A 248 -16.51 48.77 10.73
N PHE A 249 -15.93 48.27 9.64
CA PHE A 249 -15.18 49.07 8.68
C PHE A 249 -16.07 50.13 7.99
N ALA A 250 -17.24 49.71 7.48
CA ALA A 250 -18.19 50.62 6.83
C ALA A 250 -18.65 51.75 7.76
N LEU A 251 -18.98 51.44 9.03
CA LEU A 251 -19.36 52.43 10.03
C LEU A 251 -18.18 53.36 10.42
N SER A 252 -16.97 52.88 10.35
CA SER A 252 -15.77 53.73 10.61
C SER A 252 -15.55 54.73 9.49
N VAL A 253 -15.78 54.34 8.23
CA VAL A 253 -15.63 55.24 7.06
C VAL A 253 -16.77 56.27 6.98
N LEU A 254 -18.02 55.89 7.36
CA LEU A 254 -19.16 56.82 7.34
C LEU A 254 -19.19 57.78 8.52
N GLY A 255 -18.46 57.49 9.60
CA GLY A 255 -18.40 58.33 10.79
C GLY A 255 -17.14 59.18 10.90
N ALA A 256 -16.26 59.15 9.90
CA ALA A 256 -15.09 60.00 9.74
C ALA A 256 -15.37 61.14 8.77
#